data_fdc2a6e22cb94e55a25ce9dcf3a3d767
#
_entry.id   fdc2a6e22cb94e55a25ce9dcf3a3d767
#
_cell.length_a   1.000
_cell.length_b   1.000
_cell.length_c   1.000
_cell.angle_alpha   90.00
_cell.angle_beta   90.00
_cell.angle_gamma   90.00
#
_symmetry.space_group_name_H-M   'P 1'
#
loop_
_entity.id
_entity.type
_entity.pdbx_description
1 polymer ?
#
loop_
_entity_poly.entity_id
_entity_poly.type
_entity_poly.pdbx_seq_one_letter_code
_entity_poly.pdbx_strand_id
1 'polypeptide(L)'
;MNRISPPAARRNRAFGAIRWVWTAPTTLIGHATARLLGCRNPQRIGGQATNAWLFRLPAGRFKGWRAVAIGHVIIVEPAFLAEHGRWLLAHELSHARQHDWLGPTYLPAHAVLLFLSTVMFSFRPVAKFSPWHAYNPMERVLICVPVDVIADPPPPQGALAESVLRAFGLTG
;
A
#
# COMPACT_ATOMS: atom_id res chain seq x y z
N MET A 1 -33.29 14.38 -26.64
CA MET A 1 -32.41 15.08 -25.69
C MET A 1 -31.11 14.26 -25.53
N ASN A 2 -30.07 14.60 -26.29
CA ASN A 2 -28.75 13.96 -26.21
C ASN A 2 -27.99 14.49 -24.99
N ARG A 3 -27.83 13.67 -23.97
CA ARG A 3 -26.91 13.99 -22.86
C ARG A 3 -25.47 13.83 -23.35
N ILE A 4 -24.83 14.94 -23.68
CA ILE A 4 -23.39 14.98 -23.94
C ILE A 4 -22.71 14.72 -22.59
N SER A 5 -22.16 13.52 -22.43
CA SER A 5 -21.35 13.21 -21.25
C SER A 5 -20.15 14.14 -21.20
N PRO A 6 -19.84 14.76 -20.07
CA PRO A 6 -18.78 15.75 -19.98
C PRO A 6 -17.42 15.13 -20.34
N PRO A 7 -16.52 15.82 -21.06
CA PRO A 7 -15.24 15.30 -21.57
C PRO A 7 -14.29 14.78 -20.49
N ALA A 8 -14.46 15.16 -19.24
CA ALA A 8 -13.68 14.70 -18.09
C ALA A 8 -13.85 13.18 -17.80
N ALA A 9 -15.04 12.62 -18.03
CA ALA A 9 -15.29 11.20 -17.76
C ALA A 9 -14.57 10.26 -18.74
N ARG A 10 -14.35 10.70 -19.99
CA ARG A 10 -13.61 9.91 -21.00
C ARG A 10 -12.10 9.90 -20.72
N ARG A 11 -11.54 11.03 -20.30
CA ARG A 11 -10.12 11.19 -20.00
C ARG A 11 -9.71 10.32 -18.79
N ASN A 12 -10.57 10.21 -17.79
CA ASN A 12 -10.33 9.38 -16.61
C ASN A 12 -10.34 7.87 -16.92
N ARG A 13 -11.10 7.41 -17.91
CA ARG A 13 -11.12 5.98 -18.31
C ARG A 13 -9.86 5.56 -19.06
N ALA A 14 -9.36 6.37 -19.99
CA ALA A 14 -8.13 6.07 -20.72
C ALA A 14 -6.91 6.05 -19.78
N PHE A 15 -6.82 7.01 -18.87
CA PHE A 15 -5.77 7.05 -17.84
C PHE A 15 -5.84 5.82 -16.93
N GLY A 16 -7.04 5.37 -16.56
CA GLY A 16 -7.25 4.15 -15.80
C GLY A 16 -6.76 2.89 -16.52
N ALA A 17 -7.01 2.78 -17.84
CA ALA A 17 -6.57 1.63 -18.63
C ALA A 17 -5.04 1.58 -18.76
N ILE A 18 -4.38 2.70 -19.07
CA ILE A 18 -2.92 2.79 -19.15
C ILE A 18 -2.28 2.41 -17.81
N ARG A 19 -2.79 2.92 -16.72
CA ARG A 19 -2.33 2.60 -15.37
C ARG A 19 -2.46 1.09 -15.08
N TRP A 20 -3.56 0.48 -15.47
CA TRP A 20 -3.78 -0.96 -15.32
C TRP A 20 -2.74 -1.79 -16.08
N VAL A 21 -2.48 -1.48 -17.35
CA VAL A 21 -1.46 -2.16 -18.14
C VAL A 21 -0.07 -1.98 -17.52
N TRP A 22 0.25 -0.77 -17.07
CA TRP A 22 1.52 -0.42 -16.45
C TRP A 22 1.80 -1.17 -15.15
N THR A 23 0.79 -1.38 -14.32
CA THR A 23 0.92 -2.06 -13.03
C THR A 23 0.55 -3.55 -13.07
N ALA A 24 0.04 -4.04 -14.20
CA ALA A 24 -0.41 -5.42 -14.33
C ALA A 24 0.65 -6.47 -13.96
N PRO A 25 1.92 -6.37 -14.39
CA PRO A 25 2.91 -7.39 -14.06
C PRO A 25 3.09 -7.56 -12.55
N THR A 26 3.26 -6.46 -11.82
CA THR A 26 3.44 -6.50 -10.35
C THR A 26 2.17 -6.92 -9.64
N THR A 27 1.00 -6.48 -10.12
CA THR A 27 -0.30 -6.88 -9.56
C THR A 27 -0.56 -8.39 -9.74
N LEU A 28 -0.21 -8.96 -10.90
CA LEU A 28 -0.31 -10.40 -11.14
C LEU A 28 0.62 -11.19 -10.21
N ILE A 29 1.86 -10.73 -10.00
CA ILE A 29 2.77 -11.32 -9.00
C ILE A 29 2.11 -11.27 -7.62
N GLY A 30 1.51 -10.16 -7.22
CA GLY A 30 0.80 -10.01 -5.95
C GLY A 30 -0.33 -11.02 -5.80
N HIS A 31 -1.17 -11.18 -6.84
CA HIS A 31 -2.24 -12.19 -6.83
C HIS A 31 -1.70 -13.62 -6.73
N ALA A 32 -0.65 -13.95 -7.49
CA ALA A 32 -0.02 -15.26 -7.43
C ALA A 32 0.54 -15.53 -6.02
N THR A 33 1.26 -14.56 -5.44
CA THR A 33 1.78 -14.63 -4.07
C THR A 33 0.68 -14.87 -3.06
N ALA A 34 -0.41 -14.09 -3.11
CA ALA A 34 -1.54 -14.25 -2.20
C ALA A 34 -2.15 -15.66 -2.30
N ARG A 35 -2.29 -16.20 -3.52
CA ARG A 35 -2.82 -17.56 -3.73
C ARG A 35 -1.88 -18.64 -3.20
N LEU A 36 -0.57 -18.53 -3.45
CA LEU A 36 0.44 -19.44 -2.93
C LEU A 36 0.47 -19.45 -1.38
N LEU A 37 0.23 -18.28 -0.77
CA LEU A 37 0.10 -18.14 0.67
C LEU A 37 -1.25 -18.67 1.22
N GLY A 38 -2.13 -19.15 0.35
CA GLY A 38 -3.42 -19.72 0.74
C GLY A 38 -4.51 -18.67 1.03
N CYS A 39 -4.27 -17.41 0.68
CA CYS A 39 -5.26 -16.35 0.86
C CYS A 39 -6.46 -16.54 -0.09
N ARG A 40 -7.67 -16.33 0.44
CA ARG A 40 -8.92 -16.46 -0.30
C ARG A 40 -9.77 -15.20 -0.11
N ASN A 41 -10.80 -15.06 -0.93
CA ASN A 41 -11.84 -14.02 -0.79
C ASN A 41 -11.27 -12.60 -0.67
N PRO A 42 -10.62 -12.06 -1.73
CA PRO A 42 -10.09 -10.70 -1.70
C PRO A 42 -11.23 -9.68 -1.58
N GLN A 43 -10.99 -8.64 -0.80
CA GLN A 43 -11.86 -7.48 -0.66
C GLN A 43 -11.25 -6.31 -1.44
N ARG A 44 -12.05 -5.58 -2.21
CA ARG A 44 -11.58 -4.30 -2.76
C ARG A 44 -11.61 -3.23 -1.71
N ILE A 45 -10.51 -2.49 -1.61
CA ILE A 45 -10.35 -1.36 -0.70
C ILE A 45 -9.76 -0.18 -1.45
N GLY A 46 -9.86 1.01 -0.84
CA GLY A 46 -9.34 2.26 -1.39
C GLY A 46 -10.42 3.14 -1.99
N GLY A 47 -10.01 4.27 -2.53
CA GLY A 47 -10.88 5.32 -3.04
C GLY A 47 -10.43 5.88 -4.40
N GLN A 48 -10.66 7.18 -4.61
CA GLN A 48 -10.33 7.84 -5.89
C GLN A 48 -8.82 7.91 -6.18
N ALA A 49 -7.98 8.00 -5.13
CA ALA A 49 -6.54 8.15 -5.28
C ALA A 49 -5.88 6.86 -5.77
N THR A 50 -6.26 5.74 -5.16
CA THR A 50 -5.83 4.41 -5.56
C THR A 50 -6.78 3.36 -4.98
N ASN A 51 -6.77 2.17 -5.55
CA ASN A 51 -7.53 1.04 -5.03
C ASN A 51 -6.67 -0.23 -5.11
N ALA A 52 -6.94 -1.17 -4.20
CA ALA A 52 -6.20 -2.42 -4.12
C ALA A 52 -7.12 -3.60 -3.76
N TRP A 53 -6.57 -4.80 -3.89
CA TRP A 53 -7.16 -6.04 -3.43
C TRP A 53 -6.55 -6.42 -2.09
N LEU A 54 -7.33 -6.40 -1.03
CA LEU A 54 -6.93 -6.83 0.30
C LEU A 54 -7.15 -8.34 0.45
N PHE A 55 -6.07 -9.06 0.71
CA PHE A 55 -6.08 -10.47 1.06
C PHE A 55 -5.70 -10.63 2.53
N ARG A 56 -6.42 -11.48 3.24
CA ARG A 56 -6.09 -11.85 4.61
C ARG A 56 -5.35 -13.18 4.64
N LEU A 57 -4.22 -13.21 5.33
CA LEU A 57 -3.48 -14.44 5.58
C LEU A 57 -4.31 -15.41 6.41
N PRO A 58 -4.24 -16.73 6.14
CA PRO A 58 -4.80 -17.74 7.04
C PRO A 58 -4.18 -17.63 8.43
N ALA A 59 -5.01 -17.69 9.46
CA ALA A 59 -4.57 -17.56 10.84
C ALA A 59 -3.45 -18.56 11.19
N GLY A 60 -2.43 -18.07 11.88
CA GLY A 60 -1.33 -18.89 12.43
C GLY A 60 -0.28 -19.38 11.42
N ARG A 61 -0.44 -19.09 10.12
CA ARG A 61 0.44 -19.64 9.09
C ARG A 61 1.79 -18.92 8.94
N PHE A 62 1.85 -17.65 9.31
CA PHE A 62 3.05 -16.82 9.18
C PHE A 62 3.22 -15.93 10.40
N LYS A 63 3.84 -16.48 11.45
CA LYS A 63 4.19 -15.69 12.64
C LYS A 63 5.22 -14.64 12.26
N GLY A 64 4.91 -13.37 12.53
CA GLY A 64 5.81 -12.24 12.31
C GLY A 64 5.65 -11.53 10.96
N TRP A 65 4.85 -12.04 10.04
CA TRP A 65 4.42 -11.29 8.86
C TRP A 65 3.32 -10.31 9.26
N ARG A 66 3.47 -9.07 8.87
CA ARG A 66 2.52 -8.00 9.26
C ARG A 66 1.63 -7.62 8.10
N ALA A 67 2.21 -6.99 7.08
CA ALA A 67 1.53 -6.63 5.83
C ALA A 67 2.56 -6.48 4.71
N VAL A 68 2.11 -6.56 3.45
CA VAL A 68 2.91 -6.25 2.26
C VAL A 68 2.01 -5.85 1.12
N ALA A 69 2.42 -4.82 0.37
CA ALA A 69 1.81 -4.43 -0.89
C ALA A 69 2.68 -4.86 -2.08
N ILE A 70 2.08 -5.59 -3.02
CA ILE A 70 2.72 -6.03 -4.27
C ILE A 70 1.80 -5.62 -5.43
N GLY A 71 2.16 -4.56 -6.13
CA GLY A 71 1.24 -3.94 -7.08
C GLY A 71 -0.01 -3.41 -6.37
N HIS A 72 -1.18 -3.76 -6.89
CA HIS A 72 -2.47 -3.45 -6.27
C HIS A 72 -3.01 -4.60 -5.40
N VAL A 73 -2.12 -5.41 -4.83
CA VAL A 73 -2.48 -6.48 -3.90
C VAL A 73 -1.83 -6.22 -2.56
N ILE A 74 -2.63 -6.13 -1.53
CA ILE A 74 -2.21 -6.01 -0.13
C ILE A 74 -2.51 -7.34 0.55
N ILE A 75 -1.49 -7.94 1.15
CA ILE A 75 -1.60 -9.16 1.94
C ILE A 75 -1.30 -8.80 3.38
N VAL A 76 -2.24 -9.11 4.30
CA VAL A 76 -2.15 -8.67 5.68
C VAL A 76 -2.48 -9.78 6.66
N GLU A 77 -1.80 -9.81 7.79
CA GLU A 77 -2.19 -10.63 8.92
C GLU A 77 -3.42 -10.04 9.62
N PRO A 78 -4.50 -10.84 9.84
CA PRO A 78 -5.73 -10.32 10.43
C PRO A 78 -5.56 -9.70 11.82
N ALA A 79 -4.72 -10.28 12.67
CA ALA A 79 -4.44 -9.75 14.02
C ALA A 79 -3.77 -8.37 13.93
N PHE A 80 -2.78 -8.23 13.06
CA PHE A 80 -2.07 -6.97 12.85
C PHE A 80 -2.98 -5.89 12.24
N LEU A 81 -3.88 -6.29 11.32
CA LEU A 81 -4.89 -5.38 10.79
C LEU A 81 -5.89 -4.93 11.86
N ALA A 82 -6.31 -5.84 12.78
CA ALA A 82 -7.21 -5.49 13.87
C ALA A 82 -6.57 -4.50 14.86
N GLU A 83 -5.26 -4.64 15.11
CA GLU A 83 -4.50 -3.77 16.01
C GLU A 83 -4.26 -2.38 15.41
N HIS A 84 -3.85 -2.28 14.14
CA HIS A 84 -3.36 -1.05 13.53
C HIS A 84 -4.39 -0.38 12.59
N GLY A 85 -5.45 -1.11 12.22
CA GLY A 85 -6.63 -0.60 11.55
C GLY A 85 -6.37 0.13 10.23
N ARG A 86 -7.05 1.27 10.06
CA ARG A 86 -7.04 2.07 8.84
C ARG A 86 -5.70 2.76 8.53
N TRP A 87 -4.84 3.00 9.52
CA TRP A 87 -3.51 3.57 9.29
C TRP A 87 -2.59 2.60 8.57
N LEU A 88 -2.63 1.32 8.94
CA LEU A 88 -1.94 0.27 8.21
C LEU A 88 -2.43 0.20 6.76
N LEU A 89 -3.74 0.25 6.55
CA LEU A 89 -4.29 0.24 5.20
C LEU A 89 -3.89 1.47 4.39
N ALA A 90 -3.83 2.65 5.01
CA ALA A 90 -3.36 3.87 4.36
C ALA A 90 -1.89 3.76 3.94
N HIS A 91 -1.05 3.17 4.79
CA HIS A 91 0.35 2.88 4.49
C HIS A 91 0.47 1.93 3.29
N GLU A 92 -0.18 0.79 3.32
CA GLU A 92 -0.15 -0.20 2.24
C GLU A 92 -0.74 0.34 0.93
N LEU A 93 -1.80 1.15 1.00
CA LEU A 93 -2.35 1.84 -0.18
C LEU A 93 -1.39 2.90 -0.73
N SER A 94 -0.53 3.47 0.10
CA SER A 94 0.54 4.35 -0.36
C SER A 94 1.52 3.60 -1.25
N HIS A 95 1.89 2.37 -0.89
CA HIS A 95 2.72 1.50 -1.73
C HIS A 95 2.02 1.15 -3.05
N ALA A 96 0.74 0.82 -3.03
CA ALA A 96 -0.03 0.61 -4.26
C ALA A 96 -0.02 1.86 -5.16
N ARG A 97 -0.07 3.06 -4.57
CA ARG A 97 0.07 4.33 -5.31
C ARG A 97 1.47 4.55 -5.85
N GLN A 98 2.52 4.16 -5.15
CA GLN A 98 3.89 4.17 -5.67
C GLN A 98 4.03 3.24 -6.88
N HIS A 99 3.38 2.07 -6.86
CA HIS A 99 3.29 1.19 -8.02
C HIS A 99 2.60 1.85 -9.21
N ASP A 100 1.58 2.68 -9.01
CA ASP A 100 0.94 3.45 -10.09
C ASP A 100 1.93 4.36 -10.82
N TRP A 101 2.92 4.89 -10.11
CA TRP A 101 3.93 5.80 -10.67
C TRP A 101 5.10 5.06 -11.27
N LEU A 102 5.62 4.07 -10.58
CA LEU A 102 6.85 3.38 -10.93
C LEU A 102 6.61 2.11 -11.78
N GLY A 103 5.38 1.58 -11.79
CA GLY A 103 5.03 0.39 -12.53
C GLY A 103 5.92 -0.82 -12.23
N PRO A 104 6.41 -1.53 -13.26
CA PRO A 104 7.26 -2.70 -13.07
C PRO A 104 8.59 -2.40 -12.38
N THR A 105 9.06 -1.15 -12.43
CA THR A 105 10.33 -0.76 -11.80
C THR A 105 10.23 -0.59 -10.29
N TYR A 106 9.02 -0.59 -9.73
CA TYR A 106 8.82 -0.43 -8.29
C TYR A 106 9.54 -1.51 -7.48
N LEU A 107 9.31 -2.79 -7.79
CA LEU A 107 9.89 -3.89 -7.02
C LEU A 107 11.42 -3.88 -7.02
N PRO A 108 12.12 -3.75 -8.18
CA PRO A 108 13.57 -3.63 -8.16
C PRO A 108 14.06 -2.35 -7.45
N ALA A 109 13.40 -1.21 -7.64
CA ALA A 109 13.77 0.02 -6.94
C ALA A 109 13.61 -0.12 -5.42
N HIS A 110 12.49 -0.69 -4.98
CA HIS A 110 12.25 -0.94 -3.55
C HIS A 110 13.29 -1.90 -2.96
N ALA A 111 13.62 -2.99 -3.67
CA ALA A 111 14.62 -3.95 -3.22
C ALA A 111 16.02 -3.32 -3.10
N VAL A 112 16.44 -2.48 -4.06
CA VAL A 112 17.70 -1.74 -4.00
C VAL A 112 17.72 -0.78 -2.82
N LEU A 113 16.68 0.02 -2.65
CA LEU A 113 16.59 0.98 -1.53
C LEU A 113 16.52 0.29 -0.17
N LEU A 114 15.84 -0.85 -0.10
CA LEU A 114 15.79 -1.69 1.09
C LEU A 114 17.18 -2.22 1.46
N PHE A 115 17.91 -2.75 0.48
CA PHE A 115 19.28 -3.21 0.66
C PHE A 115 20.20 -2.08 1.12
N LEU A 116 20.18 -0.93 0.43
CA LEU A 116 20.99 0.24 0.80
C LEU A 116 20.66 0.75 2.20
N SER A 117 19.38 0.84 2.55
CA SER A 117 18.95 1.25 3.89
C SER A 117 19.45 0.28 4.95
N THR A 118 19.41 -1.02 4.69
CA THR A 118 19.93 -2.04 5.60
C THR A 118 21.43 -1.89 5.80
N VAL A 119 22.21 -1.76 4.71
CA VAL A 119 23.67 -1.65 4.78
C VAL A 119 24.09 -0.34 5.47
N MET A 120 23.47 0.80 5.10
CA MET A 120 23.87 2.11 5.60
C MET A 120 23.45 2.37 7.06
N PHE A 121 22.35 1.78 7.50
CA PHE A 121 21.73 2.10 8.79
C PHE A 121 21.61 0.92 9.75
N SER A 122 22.20 -0.24 9.43
CA SER A 122 22.22 -1.42 10.31
C SER A 122 22.84 -1.16 11.69
N PHE A 123 23.69 -0.14 11.80
CA PHE A 123 24.33 0.25 13.06
C PHE A 123 23.50 1.21 13.92
N ARG A 124 22.39 1.72 13.42
CA ARG A 124 21.55 2.66 14.18
C ARG A 124 20.45 1.92 14.91
N PRO A 125 20.35 2.03 16.24
CA PRO A 125 19.25 1.46 16.98
C PRO A 125 17.94 2.14 16.56
N VAL A 126 16.97 1.34 16.13
CA VAL A 126 15.60 1.78 15.84
C VAL A 126 14.67 1.11 16.83
N ALA A 127 14.04 1.90 17.68
CA ALA A 127 13.32 1.40 18.84
C ALA A 127 12.11 0.50 18.52
N LYS A 128 11.46 0.69 17.37
CA LYS A 128 10.18 0.00 17.05
C LYS A 128 10.18 -0.75 15.71
N PHE A 129 11.05 -0.41 14.77
CA PHE A 129 11.08 -1.02 13.43
C PHE A 129 12.49 -1.38 13.02
N SER A 130 12.62 -2.37 12.15
CA SER A 130 13.91 -2.72 11.57
C SER A 130 14.47 -1.55 10.75
N PRO A 131 15.81 -1.36 10.72
CA PRO A 131 16.46 -0.25 10.02
C PRO A 131 16.04 -0.12 8.56
N TRP A 132 15.77 -1.22 7.90
CA TRP A 132 15.31 -1.30 6.51
C TRP A 132 13.98 -0.58 6.26
N HIS A 133 13.01 -0.64 7.20
CA HIS A 133 11.76 0.10 7.10
C HIS A 133 11.94 1.57 7.49
N ALA A 134 12.59 1.80 8.63
CA ALA A 134 12.68 3.13 9.20
C ALA A 134 13.45 4.14 8.33
N TYR A 135 14.41 3.68 7.52
CA TYR A 135 15.27 4.55 6.71
C TYR A 135 15.08 4.38 5.20
N ASN A 136 14.21 3.48 4.77
CA ASN A 136 13.92 3.33 3.35
C ASN A 136 13.11 4.54 2.84
N PRO A 137 13.59 5.27 1.81
CA PRO A 137 12.86 6.39 1.24
C PRO A 137 11.46 6.02 0.73
N MET A 138 11.26 4.79 0.27
CA MET A 138 9.95 4.31 -0.19
C MET A 138 8.93 4.23 0.96
N GLU A 139 9.41 4.02 2.19
CA GLU A 139 8.59 3.94 3.40
C GLU A 139 8.29 5.30 4.03
N ARG A 140 9.00 6.36 3.63
CA ARG A 140 8.91 7.66 4.32
C ARG A 140 8.55 8.85 3.44
N VAL A 141 9.03 8.90 2.21
CA VAL A 141 9.05 10.15 1.45
C VAL A 141 8.17 10.11 0.20
N LEU A 142 8.14 9.02 -0.53
CA LEU A 142 7.47 8.93 -1.82
C LEU A 142 5.94 8.70 -1.68
N ILE A 143 5.23 9.67 -1.10
CA ILE A 143 3.76 9.65 -0.94
C ILE A 143 3.31 8.53 0.04
N CYS A 144 4.23 7.97 0.81
CA CYS A 144 3.92 6.94 1.78
C CYS A 144 3.47 7.54 3.11
N VAL A 145 2.44 6.95 3.72
CA VAL A 145 2.11 7.22 5.11
C VAL A 145 3.24 6.63 5.96
N PRO A 146 3.99 7.44 6.74
CA PRO A 146 5.15 6.94 7.45
C PRO A 146 4.82 5.81 8.42
N VAL A 147 5.74 4.88 8.56
CA VAL A 147 5.62 3.75 9.51
C VAL A 147 5.42 4.22 10.96
N ASP A 148 6.01 5.35 11.31
CA ASP A 148 5.85 5.97 12.64
C ASP A 148 4.38 6.29 12.96
N VAL A 149 3.60 6.65 11.94
CA VAL A 149 2.15 6.93 12.07
C VAL A 149 1.34 5.65 12.38
N ILE A 150 1.83 4.49 11.95
CA ILE A 150 1.20 3.20 12.29
C ILE A 150 1.46 2.88 13.77
N ALA A 151 2.68 3.18 14.26
CA ALA A 151 3.09 2.88 15.63
C ALA A 151 2.49 3.83 16.66
N ASP A 152 2.29 5.09 16.27
CA ASP A 152 1.72 6.15 17.12
C ASP A 152 0.76 6.98 16.25
N PRO A 153 -0.44 6.45 16.00
CA PRO A 153 -1.40 7.09 15.11
C PRO A 153 -1.84 8.43 15.70
N PRO A 154 -1.88 9.50 14.88
CA PRO A 154 -2.41 10.78 15.35
C PRO A 154 -3.88 10.63 15.76
N PRO A 155 -4.35 11.47 16.68
CA PRO A 155 -5.73 11.41 17.12
C PRO A 155 -6.68 11.46 15.91
N PRO A 156 -7.77 10.68 15.94
CA PRO A 156 -8.66 10.49 14.78
C PRO A 156 -9.35 11.76 14.26
N GLN A 157 -9.26 12.86 15.01
CA GLN A 157 -9.90 14.15 14.70
C GLN A 157 -8.97 15.23 14.13
N GLY A 158 -7.71 14.90 13.84
CA GLY A 158 -6.79 15.85 13.21
C GLY A 158 -7.13 16.07 11.73
N ALA A 159 -7.26 17.33 11.29
CA ALA A 159 -7.61 17.67 9.91
C ALA A 159 -6.68 17.02 8.87
N LEU A 160 -5.40 16.87 9.19
CA LEU A 160 -4.42 16.19 8.33
C LEU A 160 -4.70 14.68 8.25
N ALA A 161 -4.99 14.04 9.40
CA ALA A 161 -5.32 12.63 9.47
C ALA A 161 -6.57 12.30 8.65
N GLU A 162 -7.63 13.09 8.82
CA GLU A 162 -8.88 12.95 8.07
C GLU A 162 -8.66 13.14 6.57
N SER A 163 -7.82 14.11 6.15
CA SER A 163 -7.55 14.34 4.73
C SER A 163 -6.79 13.17 4.09
N VAL A 164 -5.83 12.58 4.78
CA VAL A 164 -5.08 11.40 4.32
C VAL A 164 -6.01 10.20 4.20
N LEU A 165 -6.76 9.88 5.26
CA LEU A 165 -7.69 8.74 5.25
C LEU A 165 -8.77 8.92 4.19
N ARG A 166 -9.29 10.13 4.00
CA ARG A 166 -10.25 10.48 2.96
C ARG A 166 -9.68 10.27 1.56
N ALA A 167 -8.43 10.66 1.31
CA ALA A 167 -7.77 10.47 0.03
C ALA A 167 -7.68 8.99 -0.36
N PHE A 168 -7.55 8.10 0.63
CA PHE A 168 -7.54 6.65 0.44
C PHE A 168 -8.93 5.98 0.57
N GLY A 169 -10.00 6.74 0.81
CA GLY A 169 -11.35 6.19 0.96
C GLY A 169 -11.55 5.36 2.23
N LEU A 170 -10.82 5.69 3.29
CA LEU A 170 -10.80 4.99 4.57
C LEU A 170 -11.54 5.74 5.70
N THR A 171 -12.26 6.79 5.35
CA THR A 171 -13.16 7.49 6.28
C THR A 171 -14.44 6.69 6.45
N GLY A 172 -14.80 6.39 7.65
CA GLY A 172 -16.05 5.75 8.08
C GLY A 172 -16.53 6.37 9.37
#